data_8cc1e1951eb7a85bdf4131957354b578
#
_entry.id   8cc1e1951eb7a85bdf4131957354b578
#
_cell.length_a   1.000
_cell.length_b   1.000
_cell.length_c   1.000
_cell.angle_alpha   90.00
_cell.angle_beta   90.00
_cell.angle_gamma   90.00
#
_symmetry.space_group_name_H-M   'P 1'
#
loop_
_entity.id
_entity.type
_entity.pdbx_description
1 polymer ?
#
loop_
_entity_poly.entity_id
_entity_poly.type
_entity_poly.pdbx_seq_one_letter_code
_entity_poly.pdbx_strand_id
1 'polypeptide(L)'
;MKRHKLFVILSTFFLFIMIGIVCSNMQSQLADQILQAQGMSMEARIVKPKKTMTIASFLKWIKKEFPKESIQMQFKSKEDKNQVLVWSQNRDLNYFPVSSGRFFSEDDFKGQVTIAAISPSSVASQIKTQGNTYLIANGQYYSVVGSLKAVPYQSSKAYYLTTGVEQETGHSRINHFTLYVDASSQTIGKIASHLKSETYWPDFVKRGRQRRLTLLMPEALLILFLLGVGILLMGLIAWLTWKEADMSHVKGDLLSNLLLNRSGRFIVFMALEAFASYFLLVWKAYYGNRSILGLLLLGTVVVELAVYVGMMVYMYRKGKQADD
;
A
#
# COMPACT_ATOMS: atom_id res chain seq x y z
N MET A 1 -27.51 14.23 33.17
CA MET A 1 -26.71 15.06 32.23
C MET A 1 -25.26 14.64 32.08
N LYS A 2 -24.43 14.44 33.12
CA LYS A 2 -23.03 14.03 32.99
C LYS A 2 -22.83 12.66 32.26
N ARG A 3 -23.70 11.68 32.49
CA ARG A 3 -23.62 10.33 31.86
C ARG A 3 -23.81 10.35 30.35
N HIS A 4 -24.70 11.14 29.81
CA HIS A 4 -24.95 11.19 28.35
C HIS A 4 -23.76 11.82 27.61
N LYS A 5 -23.11 12.84 28.20
CA LYS A 5 -21.90 13.44 27.60
C LYS A 5 -20.73 12.47 27.55
N LEU A 6 -20.52 11.71 28.63
CA LEU A 6 -19.48 10.68 28.67
C LEU A 6 -19.74 9.58 27.62
N PHE A 7 -20.99 9.14 27.48
CA PHE A 7 -21.35 8.15 26.46
C PHE A 7 -21.05 8.64 25.04
N VAL A 8 -21.36 9.90 24.75
CA VAL A 8 -21.10 10.47 23.43
C VAL A 8 -19.60 10.58 23.15
N ILE A 9 -18.81 11.08 24.11
CA ILE A 9 -17.35 11.16 24.01
C ILE A 9 -16.74 9.77 23.75
N LEU A 10 -17.17 8.77 24.48
CA LEU A 10 -16.73 7.40 24.23
C LEU A 10 -17.13 6.90 22.84
N SER A 11 -18.33 7.25 22.37
CA SER A 11 -18.80 6.83 21.04
C SER A 11 -17.98 7.46 19.91
N THR A 12 -17.60 8.73 20.00
CA THR A 12 -16.75 9.42 19.03
C THR A 12 -15.33 8.84 19.04
N PHE A 13 -14.77 8.58 20.21
CA PHE A 13 -13.47 7.92 20.33
C PHE A 13 -13.46 6.54 19.66
N PHE A 14 -14.49 5.69 19.94
CA PHE A 14 -14.64 4.39 19.30
C PHE A 14 -14.80 4.50 17.78
N LEU A 15 -15.51 5.52 17.31
CA LEU A 15 -15.70 5.75 15.87
C LEU A 15 -14.34 6.04 15.19
N PHE A 16 -13.50 6.90 15.75
CA PHE A 16 -12.15 7.14 15.22
C PHE A 16 -11.29 5.87 15.20
N ILE A 17 -11.38 5.05 16.25
CA ILE A 17 -10.69 3.76 16.30
C ILE A 17 -11.19 2.83 15.19
N MET A 18 -12.50 2.70 15.01
CA MET A 18 -13.08 1.84 13.98
C MET A 18 -12.69 2.27 12.57
N ILE A 19 -12.76 3.57 12.26
CA ILE A 19 -12.29 4.13 10.98
C ILE A 19 -10.81 3.79 10.76
N GLY A 20 -9.97 3.95 11.80
CA GLY A 20 -8.56 3.62 11.72
C GLY A 20 -8.29 2.14 11.50
N ILE A 21 -9.02 1.24 12.16
CA ILE A 21 -8.91 -0.22 11.96
C ILE A 21 -9.25 -0.59 10.51
N VAL A 22 -10.33 -0.05 9.96
CA VAL A 22 -10.71 -0.29 8.56
C VAL A 22 -9.62 0.21 7.61
N CYS A 23 -9.04 1.39 7.87
CA CYS A 23 -7.91 1.92 7.11
C CYS A 23 -6.68 1.00 7.19
N SER A 24 -6.37 0.45 8.38
CA SER A 24 -5.28 -0.52 8.57
C SER A 24 -5.51 -1.79 7.75
N ASN A 25 -6.73 -2.34 7.78
CA ASN A 25 -7.08 -3.52 6.99
C ASN A 25 -6.89 -3.28 5.49
N MET A 26 -7.37 -2.13 4.98
CA MET A 26 -7.16 -1.76 3.58
C MET A 26 -5.67 -1.69 3.21
N GLN A 27 -4.84 -1.06 4.05
CA GLN A 27 -3.40 -0.95 3.80
C GLN A 27 -2.71 -2.31 3.88
N SER A 28 -3.08 -3.16 4.83
CA SER A 28 -2.55 -4.53 4.96
C SER A 28 -2.88 -5.37 3.72
N GLN A 29 -4.12 -5.32 3.24
CA GLN A 29 -4.53 -6.04 2.03
C GLN A 29 -3.79 -5.55 0.78
N LEU A 30 -3.53 -4.23 0.66
CA LEU A 30 -2.70 -3.68 -0.42
C LEU A 30 -1.26 -4.16 -0.33
N ALA A 31 -0.67 -4.21 0.87
CA ALA A 31 0.67 -4.74 1.09
C ALA A 31 0.75 -6.24 0.70
N ASP A 32 -0.23 -7.05 1.10
CA ASP A 32 -0.31 -8.46 0.73
C ASP A 32 -0.42 -8.66 -0.78
N GLN A 33 -1.15 -7.78 -1.50
CA GLN A 33 -1.21 -7.82 -2.96
C GLN A 33 0.14 -7.55 -3.61
N ILE A 34 0.92 -6.58 -3.10
CA ILE A 34 2.27 -6.29 -3.59
C ILE A 34 3.19 -7.49 -3.36
N LEU A 35 3.12 -8.13 -2.19
CA LEU A 35 3.90 -9.33 -1.88
C LEU A 35 3.52 -10.49 -2.81
N GLN A 36 2.24 -10.73 -3.05
CA GLN A 36 1.75 -11.76 -3.99
C GLN A 36 2.20 -11.49 -5.42
N ALA A 37 2.34 -10.23 -5.80
CA ALA A 37 2.82 -9.79 -7.10
C ALA A 37 4.34 -9.90 -7.27
N GLN A 38 5.07 -10.43 -6.29
CA GLN A 38 6.53 -10.53 -6.32
C GLN A 38 7.20 -9.15 -6.53
N GLY A 39 6.70 -8.14 -5.84
CA GLY A 39 7.19 -6.76 -5.95
C GLY A 39 6.81 -6.03 -7.25
N MET A 40 5.99 -6.62 -8.11
CA MET A 40 5.50 -5.98 -9.32
C MET A 40 4.21 -5.21 -9.09
N SER A 41 3.98 -4.18 -9.89
CA SER A 41 2.74 -3.41 -9.84
C SER A 41 1.57 -4.10 -10.57
N MET A 42 0.37 -3.54 -10.42
CA MET A 42 -0.82 -3.98 -11.17
C MET A 42 -0.80 -3.55 -12.64
N GLU A 43 0.23 -2.82 -13.06
CA GLU A 43 0.49 -2.46 -14.47
C GLU A 43 1.28 -3.54 -15.20
N ALA A 44 1.92 -4.46 -14.47
CA ALA A 44 2.76 -5.50 -15.05
C ALA A 44 2.06 -6.32 -16.15
N ARG A 45 2.83 -6.68 -17.18
CA ARG A 45 2.38 -7.51 -18.30
C ARG A 45 3.34 -8.67 -18.53
N ILE A 46 2.81 -9.74 -19.07
CA ILE A 46 3.59 -10.85 -19.61
C ILE A 46 3.87 -10.56 -21.08
N VAL A 47 5.13 -10.70 -21.47
CA VAL A 47 5.60 -10.65 -22.85
C VAL A 47 6.28 -11.98 -23.17
N LYS A 48 5.87 -12.64 -24.27
CA LYS A 48 6.47 -13.90 -24.73
C LYS A 48 7.31 -13.60 -25.98
N PRO A 49 8.64 -13.41 -25.86
CA PRO A 49 9.46 -13.00 -26.99
C PRO A 49 9.43 -14.01 -28.13
N LYS A 50 9.21 -13.52 -29.34
CA LYS A 50 9.36 -14.29 -30.58
C LYS A 50 10.69 -14.00 -31.28
N LYS A 51 11.27 -12.82 -31.01
CA LYS A 51 12.57 -12.38 -31.54
C LYS A 51 13.70 -13.09 -30.84
N THR A 52 14.66 -13.63 -31.61
CA THR A 52 15.86 -14.26 -31.08
C THR A 52 16.95 -13.21 -30.90
N MET A 53 17.31 -12.94 -29.64
CA MET A 53 18.40 -12.07 -29.25
C MET A 53 18.86 -12.44 -27.84
N THR A 54 20.01 -11.94 -27.38
CA THR A 54 20.47 -12.14 -26.00
C THR A 54 19.76 -11.14 -25.06
N ILE A 55 19.63 -11.51 -23.78
CA ILE A 55 19.13 -10.61 -22.74
C ILE A 55 19.98 -9.34 -22.70
N ALA A 56 21.32 -9.46 -22.74
CA ALA A 56 22.25 -8.32 -22.74
C ALA A 56 21.96 -7.33 -23.88
N SER A 57 21.77 -7.84 -25.11
CA SER A 57 21.43 -6.98 -26.26
C SER A 57 20.11 -6.27 -26.08
N PHE A 58 19.12 -6.97 -25.52
CA PHE A 58 17.81 -6.40 -25.21
C PHE A 58 17.92 -5.32 -24.11
N LEU A 59 18.68 -5.57 -23.03
CA LEU A 59 18.88 -4.59 -21.95
C LEU A 59 19.67 -3.37 -22.42
N LYS A 60 20.64 -3.52 -23.35
CA LYS A 60 21.33 -2.40 -23.99
C LYS A 60 20.33 -1.52 -24.77
N TRP A 61 19.42 -2.13 -25.50
CA TRP A 61 18.35 -1.42 -26.19
C TRP A 61 17.42 -0.67 -25.22
N ILE A 62 16.99 -1.33 -24.11
CA ILE A 62 16.15 -0.72 -23.08
C ILE A 62 16.83 0.53 -22.49
N LYS A 63 18.10 0.42 -22.09
CA LYS A 63 18.87 1.53 -21.50
C LYS A 63 18.99 2.72 -22.46
N LYS A 64 19.10 2.45 -23.76
CA LYS A 64 19.19 3.50 -24.80
C LYS A 64 17.84 4.16 -25.06
N GLU A 65 16.76 3.39 -25.17
CA GLU A 65 15.45 3.90 -25.55
C GLU A 65 14.70 4.55 -24.36
N PHE A 66 14.91 4.01 -23.13
CA PHE A 66 14.19 4.42 -21.93
C PHE A 66 15.11 4.77 -20.75
N PRO A 67 16.08 5.71 -20.91
CA PRO A 67 17.12 5.95 -19.91
C PRO A 67 16.57 6.45 -18.55
N LYS A 68 15.42 7.13 -18.54
CA LYS A 68 14.82 7.73 -17.34
C LYS A 68 13.62 6.97 -16.80
N GLU A 69 13.16 5.93 -17.50
CA GLU A 69 11.99 5.16 -17.09
C GLU A 69 12.32 4.22 -15.94
N SER A 70 11.36 4.07 -15.02
CA SER A 70 11.40 3.08 -13.96
C SER A 70 10.89 1.76 -14.49
N ILE A 71 11.77 0.77 -14.65
CA ILE A 71 11.45 -0.50 -15.27
C ILE A 71 11.95 -1.63 -14.36
N GLN A 72 11.09 -2.60 -14.11
CA GLN A 72 11.43 -3.86 -13.47
C GLN A 72 11.06 -5.01 -14.38
N MET A 73 11.94 -5.99 -14.49
CA MET A 73 11.72 -7.19 -15.29
C MET A 73 12.06 -8.46 -14.53
N GLN A 74 11.24 -9.48 -14.73
CA GLN A 74 11.53 -10.84 -14.31
C GLN A 74 11.47 -11.75 -15.53
N PHE A 75 12.53 -12.50 -15.75
CA PHE A 75 12.64 -13.48 -16.83
C PHE A 75 12.48 -14.87 -16.21
N LYS A 76 11.30 -15.47 -16.34
CA LYS A 76 11.03 -16.84 -15.85
C LYS A 76 11.48 -17.82 -16.91
N SER A 77 12.40 -18.70 -16.55
CA SER A 77 12.92 -19.73 -17.45
C SER A 77 11.80 -20.69 -17.86
N LYS A 78 11.81 -21.12 -19.12
CA LYS A 78 10.92 -22.16 -19.63
C LYS A 78 11.47 -23.56 -19.35
N GLU A 79 12.78 -23.68 -19.21
CA GLU A 79 13.49 -24.93 -18.98
C GLU A 79 13.51 -25.26 -17.47
N ASP A 80 13.96 -24.33 -16.64
CA ASP A 80 13.88 -24.45 -15.18
C ASP A 80 12.81 -23.51 -14.60
N LYS A 81 11.65 -24.07 -14.26
CA LYS A 81 10.50 -23.35 -13.73
C LYS A 81 10.77 -22.62 -12.39
N ASN A 82 11.86 -22.99 -11.71
CA ASN A 82 12.24 -22.40 -10.44
C ASN A 82 13.24 -21.24 -10.61
N GLN A 83 13.86 -21.12 -11.78
CA GLN A 83 14.80 -20.05 -12.09
C GLN A 83 14.07 -18.78 -12.52
N VAL A 84 14.39 -17.67 -11.85
CA VAL A 84 13.90 -16.34 -12.20
C VAL A 84 15.09 -15.39 -12.28
N LEU A 85 15.37 -14.85 -13.49
CA LEU A 85 16.33 -13.77 -13.61
C LEU A 85 15.62 -12.44 -13.35
N VAL A 86 16.28 -11.55 -12.61
CA VAL A 86 15.72 -10.25 -12.22
C VAL A 86 16.59 -9.14 -12.76
N TRP A 87 15.96 -8.09 -13.24
CA TRP A 87 16.62 -6.85 -13.64
C TRP A 87 15.74 -5.66 -13.31
N SER A 88 16.38 -4.55 -12.89
CA SER A 88 15.69 -3.31 -12.61
C SER A 88 16.52 -2.10 -13.05
N GLN A 89 15.84 -1.01 -13.38
CA GLN A 89 16.41 0.28 -13.71
C GLN A 89 15.57 1.38 -13.07
N ASN A 90 16.21 2.32 -12.37
CA ASN A 90 15.56 3.47 -11.70
C ASN A 90 14.42 3.04 -10.75
N ARG A 91 14.56 1.88 -10.09
CA ARG A 91 13.55 1.33 -9.20
C ARG A 91 14.16 0.45 -8.12
N ASP A 92 13.83 0.75 -6.88
CA ASP A 92 14.18 -0.08 -5.73
C ASP A 92 13.32 -1.35 -5.67
N LEU A 93 13.99 -2.48 -5.39
CA LEU A 93 13.36 -3.80 -5.24
C LEU A 93 13.14 -4.19 -3.76
N ASN A 94 13.00 -3.22 -2.87
CA ASN A 94 12.88 -3.43 -1.42
C ASN A 94 11.59 -4.13 -0.97
N TYR A 95 10.71 -4.52 -1.90
CA TYR A 95 9.42 -5.14 -1.59
C TYR A 95 9.50 -6.64 -1.30
N PHE A 96 10.67 -7.26 -1.45
CA PHE A 96 10.84 -8.68 -1.13
C PHE A 96 11.20 -8.84 0.34
N PRO A 97 10.35 -9.50 1.14
CA PRO A 97 10.65 -9.75 2.55
C PRO A 97 11.80 -10.74 2.64
N VAL A 98 12.90 -10.33 3.25
CA VAL A 98 14.07 -11.17 3.50
C VAL A 98 14.04 -11.72 4.93
N SER A 99 14.51 -12.97 5.10
CA SER A 99 14.74 -13.58 6.40
C SER A 99 16.17 -13.34 6.88
N SER A 100 17.12 -13.25 5.94
CA SER A 100 18.51 -12.92 6.21
C SER A 100 19.15 -12.26 4.99
N GLY A 101 20.16 -11.42 5.20
CA GLY A 101 20.81 -10.68 4.14
C GLY A 101 19.93 -9.59 3.52
N ARG A 102 20.02 -9.41 2.22
CA ARG A 102 19.25 -8.42 1.45
C ARG A 102 18.70 -8.99 0.14
N PHE A 103 17.76 -8.33 -0.47
CA PHE A 103 17.41 -8.54 -1.88
C PHE A 103 18.31 -7.70 -2.79
N PHE A 104 18.09 -7.75 -4.09
CA PHE A 104 18.91 -7.06 -5.07
C PHE A 104 18.69 -5.54 -5.03
N SER A 105 19.77 -4.80 -5.18
CA SER A 105 19.80 -3.36 -5.39
C SER A 105 20.06 -3.01 -6.85
N GLU A 106 19.88 -1.76 -7.25
CA GLU A 106 20.12 -1.33 -8.63
C GLU A 106 21.58 -1.55 -9.07
N ASP A 107 22.53 -1.41 -8.15
CA ASP A 107 23.96 -1.60 -8.46
C ASP A 107 24.32 -3.05 -8.76
N ASP A 108 23.57 -4.01 -8.23
CA ASP A 108 23.78 -5.44 -8.51
C ASP A 108 23.53 -5.80 -9.98
N PHE A 109 22.81 -4.96 -10.74
CA PHE A 109 22.54 -5.15 -12.17
C PHE A 109 23.56 -4.46 -13.09
N LYS A 110 24.45 -3.67 -12.52
CA LYS A 110 25.49 -2.93 -13.26
C LYS A 110 26.83 -3.70 -13.31
N GLY A 111 27.06 -4.56 -12.33
CA GLY A 111 28.30 -5.34 -12.21
C GLY A 111 28.36 -6.51 -13.18
N GLN A 112 29.53 -7.15 -13.23
CA GLN A 112 29.77 -8.37 -14.03
C GLN A 112 29.35 -9.64 -13.30
N VAL A 113 29.32 -9.61 -11.97
CA VAL A 113 29.04 -10.79 -11.15
C VAL A 113 27.53 -10.99 -11.02
N THR A 114 27.08 -12.19 -11.37
CA THR A 114 25.72 -12.63 -11.08
C THR A 114 25.63 -13.08 -9.63
N ILE A 115 24.66 -12.55 -8.90
CA ILE A 115 24.38 -12.91 -7.51
C ILE A 115 23.00 -13.54 -7.38
N ALA A 116 22.80 -14.28 -6.29
CA ALA A 116 21.59 -15.05 -6.05
C ALA A 116 20.82 -14.58 -4.80
N ALA A 117 19.49 -14.74 -4.84
CA ALA A 117 18.63 -14.75 -3.67
C ALA A 117 17.76 -16.01 -3.70
N ILE A 118 17.56 -16.64 -2.55
CA ILE A 118 16.90 -17.94 -2.46
C ILE A 118 15.61 -17.87 -1.69
N SER A 119 14.58 -18.59 -2.17
CA SER A 119 13.36 -18.83 -1.41
C SER A 119 13.58 -19.89 -0.32
N PRO A 120 12.76 -19.96 0.73
CA PRO A 120 12.96 -20.83 1.89
C PRO A 120 13.08 -22.31 1.56
N SER A 121 12.38 -22.78 0.54
CA SER A 121 12.39 -24.18 0.09
C SER A 121 12.96 -24.31 -1.32
N SER A 122 13.95 -23.48 -1.67
CA SER A 122 14.61 -23.57 -2.97
C SER A 122 15.12 -25.00 -3.23
N VAL A 123 14.83 -25.51 -4.41
CA VAL A 123 15.26 -26.85 -4.84
C VAL A 123 16.69 -26.84 -5.39
N ALA A 124 17.28 -25.67 -5.64
CA ALA A 124 18.66 -25.58 -6.10
C ALA A 124 19.63 -25.98 -4.99
N SER A 125 20.66 -26.73 -5.37
CA SER A 125 21.70 -27.16 -4.45
C SER A 125 22.46 -25.98 -3.87
N GLN A 126 22.80 -26.06 -2.60
CA GLN A 126 23.49 -25.00 -1.87
C GLN A 126 24.72 -25.55 -1.21
N ILE A 127 25.82 -24.82 -1.26
CA ILE A 127 27.05 -25.10 -0.52
C ILE A 127 27.32 -23.94 0.42
N LYS A 128 27.64 -24.26 1.68
CA LYS A 128 28.10 -23.28 2.66
C LYS A 128 29.59 -23.47 2.89
N THR A 129 30.38 -22.45 2.64
CA THR A 129 31.82 -22.47 2.87
C THR A 129 32.29 -21.12 3.38
N GLN A 130 33.17 -21.11 4.37
CA GLN A 130 33.75 -19.89 4.96
C GLN A 130 32.74 -18.81 5.34
N GLY A 131 31.56 -19.21 5.85
CA GLY A 131 30.51 -18.30 6.24
C GLY A 131 29.62 -17.77 5.08
N ASN A 132 29.99 -18.08 3.83
CA ASN A 132 29.21 -17.71 2.65
C ASN A 132 28.34 -18.87 2.16
N THR A 133 27.18 -18.54 1.59
CA THR A 133 26.31 -19.52 0.92
C THR A 133 26.41 -19.32 -0.58
N TYR A 134 26.59 -20.40 -1.30
CA TYR A 134 26.60 -20.43 -2.76
C TYR A 134 25.47 -21.30 -3.27
N LEU A 135 24.78 -20.80 -4.29
CA LEU A 135 23.77 -21.52 -5.05
C LEU A 135 24.46 -22.19 -6.23
N ILE A 136 24.15 -23.47 -6.49
CA ILE A 136 24.60 -24.17 -7.67
C ILE A 136 23.46 -24.30 -8.65
N ALA A 137 23.61 -23.69 -9.82
CA ALA A 137 22.63 -23.81 -10.89
C ALA A 137 23.36 -23.84 -12.24
N ASN A 138 22.92 -24.70 -13.13
CA ASN A 138 23.52 -24.89 -14.46
C ASN A 138 25.06 -25.14 -14.44
N GLY A 139 25.55 -25.80 -13.40
CA GLY A 139 27.00 -26.09 -13.24
C GLY A 139 27.83 -24.92 -12.75
N GLN A 140 27.20 -23.80 -12.36
CA GLN A 140 27.86 -22.59 -11.88
C GLN A 140 27.51 -22.27 -10.43
N TYR A 141 28.41 -21.51 -9.79
CA TYR A 141 28.31 -21.08 -8.41
C TYR A 141 27.94 -19.60 -8.33
N TYR A 142 26.82 -19.30 -7.71
CA TYR A 142 26.35 -17.94 -7.51
C TYR A 142 26.36 -17.58 -6.03
N SER A 143 26.98 -16.46 -5.67
CA SER A 143 26.98 -15.98 -4.28
C SER A 143 25.56 -15.59 -3.85
N VAL A 144 25.10 -16.15 -2.74
CA VAL A 144 23.77 -15.85 -2.18
C VAL A 144 23.88 -14.65 -1.27
N VAL A 145 23.23 -13.55 -1.65
CA VAL A 145 23.22 -12.29 -0.88
C VAL A 145 22.06 -12.20 0.10
N GLY A 146 21.05 -13.04 -0.05
CA GLY A 146 19.94 -13.09 0.91
C GLY A 146 19.01 -14.27 0.71
N SER A 147 18.30 -14.57 1.80
CA SER A 147 17.23 -15.57 1.82
C SER A 147 15.90 -14.88 2.04
N LEU A 148 14.90 -15.25 1.26
CA LEU A 148 13.56 -14.67 1.33
C LEU A 148 12.75 -15.32 2.46
N LYS A 149 11.77 -14.61 2.99
CA LYS A 149 10.74 -15.18 3.87
C LYS A 149 9.73 -15.97 3.04
N ALA A 150 9.12 -16.98 3.66
CA ALA A 150 7.94 -17.62 3.08
C ALA A 150 6.81 -16.61 2.98
N VAL A 151 6.28 -16.43 1.78
CA VAL A 151 5.12 -15.58 1.53
C VAL A 151 3.99 -16.46 1.00
N PRO A 152 2.76 -16.33 1.51
CA PRO A 152 1.62 -17.05 0.98
C PRO A 152 1.49 -16.84 -0.53
N TYR A 153 1.20 -17.92 -1.27
CA TYR A 153 1.02 -17.90 -2.73
C TYR A 153 2.28 -17.64 -3.58
N GLN A 154 3.46 -17.51 -2.99
CA GLN A 154 4.72 -17.47 -3.73
C GLN A 154 5.29 -18.88 -3.87
N SER A 155 5.94 -19.16 -5.02
CA SER A 155 6.69 -20.42 -5.17
C SER A 155 7.83 -20.47 -4.14
N SER A 156 7.67 -21.29 -3.12
CA SER A 156 8.72 -21.51 -2.12
C SER A 156 9.96 -22.18 -2.68
N LYS A 157 9.88 -22.69 -3.91
CA LYS A 157 10.96 -23.44 -4.61
C LYS A 157 11.84 -22.57 -5.49
N ALA A 158 11.42 -21.31 -5.78
CA ALA A 158 12.13 -20.44 -6.70
C ALA A 158 13.49 -19.98 -6.14
N TYR A 159 14.41 -19.75 -7.04
CA TYR A 159 15.62 -18.99 -6.81
C TYR A 159 15.74 -17.86 -7.83
N TYR A 160 16.31 -16.77 -7.38
CA TYR A 160 16.41 -15.54 -8.14
C TYR A 160 17.89 -15.27 -8.43
N LEU A 161 18.19 -14.91 -9.66
CA LEU A 161 19.53 -14.49 -10.09
C LEU A 161 19.45 -13.09 -10.67
N THR A 162 20.46 -12.27 -10.47
CA THR A 162 20.57 -11.02 -11.20
C THR A 162 20.88 -11.28 -12.67
N THR A 163 20.42 -10.38 -13.54
CA THR A 163 20.85 -10.35 -14.93
C THR A 163 21.17 -8.91 -15.33
N GLY A 164 22.15 -8.75 -16.18
CA GLY A 164 22.64 -7.44 -16.61
C GLY A 164 23.33 -7.51 -17.97
N VAL A 165 23.76 -6.36 -18.44
CA VAL A 165 24.43 -6.26 -19.75
C VAL A 165 25.76 -6.98 -19.78
N GLU A 166 26.51 -6.93 -18.68
CA GLU A 166 27.85 -7.50 -18.54
C GLU A 166 27.87 -8.83 -17.74
N GLN A 167 26.69 -9.28 -17.27
CA GLN A 167 26.57 -10.51 -16.49
C GLN A 167 26.44 -11.73 -17.40
N GLU A 168 26.90 -12.86 -16.94
CA GLU A 168 26.84 -14.11 -17.67
C GLU A 168 25.42 -14.54 -18.04
N THR A 169 24.46 -14.36 -17.11
CA THR A 169 23.03 -14.57 -17.35
C THR A 169 22.48 -13.73 -18.50
N GLY A 170 23.12 -12.59 -18.82
CA GLY A 170 22.78 -11.73 -19.93
C GLY A 170 23.05 -12.35 -21.31
N HIS A 171 23.95 -13.34 -21.41
CA HIS A 171 24.24 -14.03 -22.67
C HIS A 171 23.15 -15.03 -23.07
N SER A 172 22.25 -15.36 -22.15
CA SER A 172 21.12 -16.24 -22.42
C SER A 172 20.19 -15.67 -23.49
N ARG A 173 19.58 -16.53 -24.31
CA ARG A 173 18.62 -16.15 -25.35
C ARG A 173 17.28 -15.80 -24.72
N ILE A 174 16.75 -14.62 -25.02
CA ILE A 174 15.52 -14.08 -24.41
C ILE A 174 14.27 -14.94 -24.70
N ASN A 175 14.23 -15.65 -25.83
CA ASN A 175 13.12 -16.53 -26.24
C ASN A 175 13.00 -17.79 -25.35
N HIS A 176 14.01 -18.15 -24.56
CA HIS A 176 13.95 -19.22 -23.55
C HIS A 176 13.21 -18.79 -22.27
N PHE A 177 12.81 -17.52 -22.20
CA PHE A 177 12.16 -16.95 -21.03
C PHE A 177 10.75 -16.42 -21.35
N THR A 178 9.93 -16.40 -20.32
CA THR A 178 8.69 -15.62 -20.28
C THR A 178 8.99 -14.36 -19.47
N LEU A 179 8.80 -13.19 -20.09
CA LEU A 179 9.11 -11.92 -19.44
C LEU A 179 7.88 -11.40 -18.71
N TYR A 180 8.08 -10.99 -17.48
CA TYR A 180 7.17 -10.16 -16.72
C TYR A 180 7.77 -8.76 -16.69
N VAL A 181 7.10 -7.80 -17.29
CA VAL A 181 7.57 -6.40 -17.44
C VAL A 181 6.65 -5.50 -16.64
N ASP A 182 7.24 -4.74 -15.74
CA ASP A 182 6.56 -3.72 -14.95
C ASP A 182 7.15 -2.35 -15.28
N ALA A 183 6.40 -1.55 -16.02
CA ALA A 183 6.75 -0.23 -16.50
C ALA A 183 5.48 0.52 -16.88
N SER A 184 5.60 1.73 -17.42
CA SER A 184 4.46 2.45 -18.00
C SER A 184 3.82 1.66 -19.14
N SER A 185 2.51 1.80 -19.33
CA SER A 185 1.75 1.08 -20.37
C SER A 185 2.32 1.34 -21.77
N GLN A 186 2.80 2.56 -22.01
CA GLN A 186 3.42 2.96 -23.27
C GLN A 186 4.77 2.26 -23.49
N THR A 187 5.61 2.20 -22.46
CA THR A 187 6.90 1.51 -22.49
C THR A 187 6.72 0.02 -22.72
N ILE A 188 5.76 -0.61 -22.02
CA ILE A 188 5.42 -2.03 -22.23
C ILE A 188 5.00 -2.29 -23.69
N GLY A 189 4.18 -1.41 -24.30
CA GLY A 189 3.78 -1.52 -25.70
C GLY A 189 4.97 -1.48 -26.66
N LYS A 190 5.92 -0.55 -26.46
CA LYS A 190 7.14 -0.46 -27.27
C LYS A 190 8.04 -1.70 -27.09
N ILE A 191 8.17 -2.20 -25.86
CA ILE A 191 8.93 -3.44 -25.56
C ILE A 191 8.30 -4.64 -26.28
N ALA A 192 6.98 -4.79 -26.20
CA ALA A 192 6.28 -5.88 -26.87
C ALA A 192 6.44 -5.83 -28.40
N SER A 193 6.33 -4.66 -28.99
CA SER A 193 6.56 -4.43 -30.43
C SER A 193 8.00 -4.78 -30.82
N HIS A 194 9.00 -4.36 -30.03
CA HIS A 194 10.42 -4.67 -30.29
C HIS A 194 10.69 -6.18 -30.26
N LEU A 195 10.03 -6.90 -29.34
CA LEU A 195 10.14 -8.36 -29.19
C LEU A 195 9.19 -9.15 -30.12
N LYS A 196 8.42 -8.48 -30.98
CA LYS A 196 7.39 -9.06 -31.86
C LYS A 196 6.41 -9.96 -31.09
N SER A 197 5.92 -9.48 -29.96
CA SER A 197 5.08 -10.23 -29.02
C SER A 197 3.82 -9.46 -28.68
N GLU A 198 2.80 -10.21 -28.30
CA GLU A 198 1.61 -9.67 -27.65
C GLU A 198 1.82 -9.58 -26.13
N THR A 199 1.02 -8.74 -25.49
CA THR A 199 1.04 -8.57 -24.04
C THR A 199 -0.16 -9.26 -23.40
N TYR A 200 0.08 -9.93 -22.27
CA TYR A 200 -0.96 -10.61 -21.50
C TYR A 200 -0.93 -10.14 -20.05
N TRP A 201 -2.09 -10.16 -19.40
CA TRP A 201 -2.17 -9.88 -17.97
C TRP A 201 -1.69 -11.08 -17.18
N PRO A 202 -0.73 -10.93 -16.23
CA PRO A 202 -0.38 -11.97 -15.27
C PRO A 202 -1.57 -12.38 -14.40
N ASP A 203 -1.60 -13.62 -13.94
CA ASP A 203 -2.70 -14.12 -13.12
C ASP A 203 -2.83 -13.37 -11.78
N PHE A 204 -1.72 -12.93 -11.21
CA PHE A 204 -1.75 -12.11 -10.00
C PHE A 204 -2.42 -10.75 -10.24
N VAL A 205 -2.22 -10.13 -11.43
CA VAL A 205 -2.90 -8.88 -11.80
C VAL A 205 -4.39 -9.10 -12.01
N LYS A 206 -4.77 -10.17 -12.72
CA LYS A 206 -6.20 -10.52 -12.90
C LYS A 206 -6.89 -10.74 -11.56
N ARG A 207 -6.28 -11.57 -10.69
CA ARG A 207 -6.79 -11.81 -9.32
C ARG A 207 -6.80 -10.54 -8.48
N GLY A 208 -5.75 -9.73 -8.55
CA GLY A 208 -5.66 -8.48 -7.81
C GLY A 208 -6.73 -7.46 -8.22
N ARG A 209 -7.05 -7.35 -9.51
CA ARG A 209 -8.12 -6.47 -10.00
C ARG A 209 -9.50 -6.94 -9.55
N GLN A 210 -9.78 -8.24 -9.64
CA GLN A 210 -11.02 -8.80 -9.13
C GLN A 210 -11.15 -8.59 -7.62
N ARG A 211 -10.09 -8.83 -6.86
CA ARG A 211 -10.08 -8.64 -5.40
C ARG A 211 -10.22 -7.19 -4.99
N ARG A 212 -9.68 -6.22 -5.74
CA ARG A 212 -9.86 -4.79 -5.43
C ARG A 212 -11.34 -4.40 -5.37
N LEU A 213 -12.13 -4.83 -6.34
CA LEU A 213 -13.57 -4.54 -6.34
C LEU A 213 -14.31 -5.25 -5.19
N THR A 214 -13.95 -6.51 -4.88
CA THR A 214 -14.65 -7.29 -3.86
C THR A 214 -14.20 -7.01 -2.44
N LEU A 215 -12.95 -6.59 -2.22
CA LEU A 215 -12.40 -6.38 -0.87
C LEU A 215 -12.34 -4.90 -0.47
N LEU A 216 -11.97 -4.00 -1.38
CA LEU A 216 -11.86 -2.58 -1.03
C LEU A 216 -13.21 -1.85 -1.03
N MET A 217 -14.17 -2.28 -1.87
CA MET A 217 -15.50 -1.67 -1.87
C MET A 217 -16.25 -1.81 -0.54
N PRO A 218 -16.35 -3.00 0.08
CA PRO A 218 -17.02 -3.13 1.38
C PRO A 218 -16.38 -2.26 2.47
N GLU A 219 -15.04 -2.16 2.49
CA GLU A 219 -14.32 -1.35 3.47
C GLU A 219 -14.51 0.15 3.23
N ALA A 220 -14.51 0.59 1.97
CA ALA A 220 -14.84 1.99 1.62
C ALA A 220 -16.28 2.34 2.00
N LEU A 221 -17.24 1.44 1.74
CA LEU A 221 -18.64 1.61 2.17
C LEU A 221 -18.77 1.64 3.70
N LEU A 222 -17.99 0.82 4.40
CA LEU A 222 -17.95 0.82 5.86
C LEU A 222 -17.42 2.16 6.42
N ILE A 223 -16.38 2.74 5.82
CA ILE A 223 -15.88 4.07 6.19
C ILE A 223 -16.96 5.12 5.96
N LEU A 224 -17.65 5.11 4.82
CA LEU A 224 -18.75 6.02 4.54
C LEU A 224 -19.91 5.86 5.54
N PHE A 225 -20.23 4.63 5.89
CA PHE A 225 -21.24 4.33 6.93
C PHE A 225 -20.84 4.90 8.30
N LEU A 226 -19.57 4.66 8.71
CA LEU A 226 -19.05 5.19 9.97
C LEU A 226 -19.04 6.72 9.99
N LEU A 227 -18.67 7.38 8.88
CA LEU A 227 -18.79 8.83 8.73
C LEU A 227 -20.25 9.30 8.87
N GLY A 228 -21.21 8.59 8.28
CA GLY A 228 -22.64 8.86 8.45
C GLY A 228 -23.08 8.77 9.91
N VAL A 229 -22.63 7.75 10.63
CA VAL A 229 -22.86 7.61 12.07
C VAL A 229 -22.24 8.79 12.85
N GLY A 230 -21.02 9.20 12.50
CA GLY A 230 -20.37 10.37 13.10
C GLY A 230 -21.17 11.65 12.90
N ILE A 231 -21.67 11.89 11.70
CA ILE A 231 -22.55 13.05 11.38
C ILE A 231 -23.82 13.04 12.25
N LEU A 232 -24.46 11.87 12.40
CA LEU A 232 -25.64 11.73 13.27
C LEU A 232 -25.32 12.00 14.74
N LEU A 233 -24.18 11.48 15.23
CA LEU A 233 -23.71 11.75 16.59
C LEU A 233 -23.47 13.26 16.80
N MET A 234 -22.83 13.95 15.84
CA MET A 234 -22.58 15.38 15.92
C MET A 234 -23.89 16.20 15.96
N GLY A 235 -24.88 15.81 15.15
CA GLY A 235 -26.20 16.39 15.20
C GLY A 235 -26.87 16.20 16.57
N LEU A 236 -26.79 15.02 17.14
CA LEU A 236 -27.31 14.70 18.47
C LEU A 236 -26.64 15.53 19.57
N ILE A 237 -25.31 15.65 19.53
CA ILE A 237 -24.52 16.43 20.49
C ILE A 237 -24.90 17.92 20.40
N ALA A 238 -24.97 18.45 19.18
CA ALA A 238 -25.41 19.84 18.96
C ALA A 238 -26.80 20.09 19.55
N TRP A 239 -27.75 19.19 19.27
CA TRP A 239 -29.10 19.26 19.80
C TRP A 239 -29.12 19.19 21.33
N LEU A 240 -28.38 18.25 21.95
CA LEU A 240 -28.29 18.14 23.42
C LEU A 240 -27.67 19.40 24.04
N THR A 241 -26.64 19.96 23.42
CA THR A 241 -25.97 21.18 23.90
C THR A 241 -26.90 22.38 23.82
N TRP A 242 -27.64 22.48 22.73
CA TRP A 242 -28.67 23.51 22.57
C TRP A 242 -29.78 23.39 23.63
N LYS A 243 -30.37 22.19 23.80
CA LYS A 243 -31.41 21.92 24.77
C LYS A 243 -30.98 22.25 26.22
N GLU A 244 -29.73 21.95 26.57
CA GLU A 244 -29.18 22.33 27.87
C GLU A 244 -29.01 23.83 28.03
N ALA A 245 -28.72 24.56 26.96
CA ALA A 245 -28.61 26.02 26.98
C ALA A 245 -30.00 26.67 27.08
N ASP A 246 -30.97 26.17 26.36
CA ASP A 246 -32.37 26.62 26.39
C ASP A 246 -32.97 26.45 27.79
N MET A 247 -32.77 25.28 28.43
CA MET A 247 -33.24 25.03 29.81
C MET A 247 -32.55 25.91 30.86
N SER A 248 -31.47 26.61 30.54
CA SER A 248 -30.79 27.51 31.47
C SER A 248 -31.46 28.90 31.58
N HIS A 249 -32.49 29.15 30.77
CA HIS A 249 -33.24 30.44 30.70
C HIS A 249 -32.35 31.67 30.45
N VAL A 250 -31.16 31.48 29.90
CA VAL A 250 -30.21 32.55 29.56
C VAL A 250 -30.50 33.06 28.16
N LYS A 251 -30.68 34.41 28.03
CA LYS A 251 -30.99 35.06 26.75
C LYS A 251 -29.92 36.06 26.31
N GLY A 252 -29.94 36.43 25.03
CA GLY A 252 -29.08 37.45 24.45
C GLY A 252 -27.59 37.08 24.40
N ASP A 253 -26.73 38.03 24.71
CA ASP A 253 -25.26 37.87 24.62
C ASP A 253 -24.72 36.80 25.57
N LEU A 254 -25.35 36.62 26.73
CA LEU A 254 -24.99 35.59 27.69
C LEU A 254 -25.19 34.18 27.12
N LEU A 255 -26.24 33.96 26.33
CA LEU A 255 -26.51 32.68 25.65
C LEU A 255 -25.43 32.41 24.60
N SER A 256 -25.07 33.42 23.79
CA SER A 256 -24.03 33.25 22.78
C SER A 256 -22.67 32.91 23.40
N ASN A 257 -22.28 33.58 24.47
CA ASN A 257 -21.04 33.31 25.20
C ASN A 257 -21.05 31.93 25.87
N LEU A 258 -22.15 31.46 26.39
CA LEU A 258 -22.33 30.13 26.97
C LEU A 258 -22.19 29.05 25.89
N LEU A 259 -22.80 29.24 24.73
CA LEU A 259 -22.69 28.31 23.60
C LEU A 259 -21.26 28.26 23.05
N LEU A 260 -20.60 29.41 22.86
CA LEU A 260 -19.23 29.52 22.43
C LEU A 260 -18.27 28.77 23.38
N ASN A 261 -18.39 28.96 24.67
CA ASN A 261 -17.52 28.31 25.67
C ASN A 261 -17.74 26.78 25.69
N ARG A 262 -19.01 26.31 25.57
CA ARG A 262 -19.34 24.88 25.51
C ARG A 262 -18.82 24.25 24.21
N SER A 263 -19.05 24.91 23.09
CA SER A 263 -18.54 24.44 21.78
C SER A 263 -17.05 24.42 21.70
N GLY A 264 -16.37 25.46 22.23
CA GLY A 264 -14.91 25.49 22.28
C GLY A 264 -14.32 24.33 23.09
N ARG A 265 -14.88 24.02 24.25
CA ARG A 265 -14.48 22.84 25.03
C ARG A 265 -14.71 21.54 24.27
N PHE A 266 -15.82 21.40 23.58
CA PHE A 266 -16.13 20.21 22.79
C PHE A 266 -15.14 20.03 21.63
N ILE A 267 -14.79 21.09 20.89
CA ILE A 267 -13.78 21.08 19.83
C ILE A 267 -12.41 20.59 20.35
N VAL A 268 -11.98 21.12 21.52
CA VAL A 268 -10.73 20.69 22.16
C VAL A 268 -10.78 19.20 22.52
N PHE A 269 -11.88 18.71 23.08
CA PHE A 269 -12.05 17.29 23.38
C PHE A 269 -12.00 16.41 22.16
N MET A 270 -12.69 16.76 21.06
CA MET A 270 -12.63 16.02 19.79
C MET A 270 -11.21 15.96 19.22
N ALA A 271 -10.47 17.08 19.28
CA ALA A 271 -9.08 17.10 18.82
C ALA A 271 -8.20 16.14 19.66
N LEU A 272 -8.38 16.14 20.99
CA LEU A 272 -7.67 15.23 21.89
C LEU A 272 -8.03 13.78 21.65
N GLU A 273 -9.30 13.45 21.38
CA GLU A 273 -9.76 12.09 21.05
C GLU A 273 -9.15 11.60 19.73
N ALA A 274 -9.17 12.42 18.69
CA ALA A 274 -8.57 12.09 17.42
C ALA A 274 -7.06 11.86 17.56
N PHE A 275 -6.37 12.70 18.34
CA PHE A 275 -4.96 12.55 18.62
C PHE A 275 -4.66 11.27 19.42
N ALA A 276 -5.40 11.00 20.48
CA ALA A 276 -5.27 9.77 21.27
C ALA A 276 -5.53 8.52 20.41
N SER A 277 -6.56 8.55 19.56
CA SER A 277 -6.89 7.48 18.63
C SER A 277 -5.76 7.24 17.63
N TYR A 278 -5.17 8.31 17.06
CA TYR A 278 -4.03 8.20 16.16
C TYR A 278 -2.85 7.47 16.80
N PHE A 279 -2.43 7.86 18.01
CA PHE A 279 -1.31 7.23 18.70
C PHE A 279 -1.60 5.77 19.06
N LEU A 280 -2.78 5.47 19.55
CA LEU A 280 -3.19 4.11 19.89
C LEU A 280 -3.19 3.20 18.65
N LEU A 281 -3.68 3.69 17.52
CA LEU A 281 -3.73 2.98 16.26
C LEU A 281 -2.32 2.75 15.70
N VAL A 282 -1.47 3.77 15.67
CA VAL A 282 -0.07 3.63 15.21
C VAL A 282 0.72 2.65 16.06
N TRP A 283 0.40 2.55 17.35
CA TRP A 283 1.05 1.59 18.25
C TRP A 283 0.56 0.15 18.06
N LYS A 284 -0.73 -0.07 17.81
CA LYS A 284 -1.35 -1.40 17.82
C LYS A 284 -1.64 -1.99 16.44
N ALA A 285 -1.75 -1.18 15.40
CA ALA A 285 -2.14 -1.61 14.08
C ALA A 285 -1.04 -1.35 13.03
N TYR A 286 -1.10 -2.10 11.93
CA TYR A 286 -0.16 -1.95 10.82
C TYR A 286 -0.61 -0.83 9.88
N TYR A 287 0.32 0.09 9.58
CA TYR A 287 0.14 1.13 8.57
C TYR A 287 1.37 1.20 7.67
N GLY A 288 1.21 0.88 6.40
CA GLY A 288 2.24 1.07 5.38
C GLY A 288 2.56 2.56 5.15
N ASN A 289 1.53 3.42 5.26
CA ASN A 289 1.67 4.87 5.21
C ASN A 289 0.86 5.54 6.32
N ARG A 290 1.55 6.01 7.35
CA ARG A 290 0.95 6.68 8.52
C ARG A 290 0.31 8.03 8.19
N SER A 291 0.78 8.71 7.14
CA SER A 291 0.23 10.00 6.71
C SER A 291 -1.22 9.86 6.21
N ILE A 292 -1.56 8.74 5.57
CA ILE A 292 -2.93 8.47 5.11
C ILE A 292 -3.89 8.34 6.30
N LEU A 293 -3.48 7.66 7.39
CA LEU A 293 -4.26 7.60 8.62
C LEU A 293 -4.48 9.00 9.21
N GLY A 294 -3.40 9.80 9.30
CA GLY A 294 -3.49 11.16 9.83
C GLY A 294 -4.43 12.05 9.02
N LEU A 295 -4.34 12.01 7.68
CA LEU A 295 -5.23 12.76 6.78
C LEU A 295 -6.68 12.29 6.89
N LEU A 296 -6.92 10.98 7.01
CA LEU A 296 -8.26 10.42 7.15
C LEU A 296 -8.91 10.87 8.46
N LEU A 297 -8.22 10.76 9.60
CA LEU A 297 -8.72 11.21 10.89
C LEU A 297 -8.94 12.72 10.93
N LEU A 298 -8.00 13.51 10.40
CA LEU A 298 -8.15 14.96 10.28
C LEU A 298 -9.38 15.33 9.44
N GLY A 299 -9.54 14.69 8.28
CA GLY A 299 -10.70 14.90 7.41
C GLY A 299 -12.02 14.57 8.11
N THR A 300 -12.07 13.46 8.86
CA THR A 300 -13.22 13.08 9.67
C THR A 300 -13.55 14.15 10.71
N VAL A 301 -12.56 14.62 11.47
CA VAL A 301 -12.72 15.69 12.48
C VAL A 301 -13.26 16.96 11.83
N VAL A 302 -12.72 17.38 10.68
CA VAL A 302 -13.17 18.60 9.98
C VAL A 302 -14.64 18.49 9.55
N VAL A 303 -15.02 17.35 8.98
CA VAL A 303 -16.41 17.11 8.55
C VAL A 303 -17.36 17.12 9.75
N GLU A 304 -17.03 16.42 10.82
CA GLU A 304 -17.83 16.33 12.04
C GLU A 304 -17.98 17.68 12.74
N LEU A 305 -16.90 18.46 12.84
CA LEU A 305 -16.94 19.80 13.39
C LEU A 305 -17.79 20.76 12.53
N ALA A 306 -17.69 20.67 11.21
CA ALA A 306 -18.50 21.46 10.31
C ALA A 306 -20.01 21.19 10.51
N VAL A 307 -20.38 19.92 10.67
CA VAL A 307 -21.78 19.54 10.98
C VAL A 307 -22.23 20.06 12.34
N TYR A 308 -21.39 19.87 13.37
CA TYR A 308 -21.70 20.37 14.72
C TYR A 308 -21.91 21.88 14.74
N VAL A 309 -20.98 22.65 14.19
CA VAL A 309 -21.06 24.11 14.14
C VAL A 309 -22.26 24.57 13.29
N GLY A 310 -22.44 23.95 12.12
CA GLY A 310 -23.60 24.28 11.25
C GLY A 310 -24.94 24.06 11.95
N MET A 311 -25.09 22.96 12.68
CA MET A 311 -26.27 22.62 13.44
C MET A 311 -26.49 23.61 14.60
N MET A 312 -25.42 23.99 15.30
CA MET A 312 -25.50 25.00 16.39
C MET A 312 -25.93 26.38 15.88
N VAL A 313 -25.34 26.83 14.75
CA VAL A 313 -25.73 28.10 14.12
C VAL A 313 -27.18 28.08 13.66
N TYR A 314 -27.62 26.96 13.05
CA TYR A 314 -29.02 26.79 12.64
C TYR A 314 -29.98 26.90 13.80
N MET A 315 -29.73 26.17 14.90
CA MET A 315 -30.61 26.21 16.10
C MET A 315 -30.61 27.57 16.78
N TYR A 316 -29.45 28.25 16.85
CA TYR A 316 -29.36 29.61 17.39
C TYR A 316 -30.19 30.59 16.60
N ARG A 317 -30.15 30.56 15.25
CA ARG A 317 -30.95 31.44 14.38
C ARG A 317 -32.46 31.19 14.54
N LYS A 318 -32.85 29.91 14.61
CA LYS A 318 -34.26 29.52 14.79
C LYS A 318 -34.80 29.93 16.16
N GLY A 319 -33.99 29.81 17.21
CA GLY A 319 -34.38 30.25 18.56
C GLY A 319 -34.58 31.75 18.63
N LYS A 320 -33.73 32.55 17.98
CA LYS A 320 -33.88 34.01 17.93
C LYS A 320 -35.16 34.45 17.22
N GLN A 321 -35.51 33.78 16.11
CA GLN A 321 -36.78 34.08 15.38
C GLN A 321 -38.04 33.72 16.15
N ALA A 322 -37.98 32.87 17.15
CA ALA A 322 -39.11 32.48 17.97
C ALA A 322 -39.28 33.40 19.20
N ASP A 323 -38.25 34.19 19.54
CA ASP A 323 -38.29 35.19 20.63
C ASP A 323 -38.65 36.60 20.13
N ASP A 324 -38.53 36.89 18.82
CA ASP A 324 -39.00 38.11 18.15
C ASP A 324 -40.49 37.94 17.71
#